data_7d348b0fa2c685790d4fe6da894ebe3d
#
_entry.id   7d348b0fa2c685790d4fe6da894ebe3d
#
_cell.length_a   1.000
_cell.length_b   1.000
_cell.length_c   1.000
_cell.angle_alpha   90.00
_cell.angle_beta   90.00
_cell.angle_gamma   90.00
#
_symmetry.space_group_name_H-M   'P 1'
#
loop_
_entity.id
_entity.type
_entity.pdbx_description
1 polymer ?
#
loop_
_entity_poly.entity_id
_entity_poly.type
_entity_poly.pdbx_seq_one_letter_code
_entity_poly.pdbx_strand_id
1 'polypeptide(L)'
;MLEFLKGKLIEKNPAYVVIENNGIGYLVNISLQTFSFLKEADEAKLFTHLAFKIEATTPVGLVVYGFATVTERQLFRLLVSVSGVGNSTALLMLSALSPDRIISAIQNGELAVLQSVKGIGSKTAQRIIIDLQDKIGKEKVSTEFLGIAHNTRKDEALIALTTLGFNKANSEKALNRLLQKNPEFSVEQLIKEALRIL
;
A
#
# COMPACT_ATOMS: atom_id res chain seq x y z
N MET A 1 -7.66 -8.85 -9.06
CA MET A 1 -6.60 -7.80 -8.99
C MET A 1 -5.26 -8.51 -8.92
N LEU A 2 -4.19 -7.98 -9.52
CA LEU A 2 -2.86 -8.57 -9.50
C LEU A 2 -2.15 -8.17 -8.21
N GLU A 3 -1.97 -9.09 -7.26
CA GLU A 3 -1.39 -8.80 -5.95
C GLU A 3 0.13 -8.95 -5.90
N PHE A 4 0.67 -9.89 -6.65
CA PHE A 4 2.11 -10.07 -6.81
C PHE A 4 2.42 -10.79 -8.12
N LEU A 5 3.66 -10.63 -8.57
CA LEU A 5 4.30 -11.44 -9.60
C LEU A 5 5.51 -12.11 -9.01
N LYS A 6 5.69 -13.41 -9.29
CA LYS A 6 6.89 -14.16 -8.93
C LYS A 6 7.40 -14.87 -10.17
N GLY A 7 8.69 -14.73 -10.46
CA GLY A 7 9.30 -15.38 -11.62
C GLY A 7 10.74 -14.97 -11.82
N LYS A 8 11.29 -15.34 -12.98
CA LYS A 8 12.65 -15.00 -13.39
C LYS A 8 12.74 -13.55 -13.86
N LEU A 9 13.82 -12.88 -13.51
CA LEU A 9 14.14 -11.55 -13.99
C LEU A 9 14.89 -11.66 -15.34
N ILE A 10 14.16 -11.43 -16.43
CA ILE A 10 14.69 -11.51 -17.80
C ILE A 10 15.44 -10.24 -18.17
N GLU A 11 14.93 -9.09 -17.72
CA GLU A 11 15.56 -7.80 -17.94
C GLU A 11 15.51 -6.98 -16.64
N LYS A 12 16.62 -6.31 -16.32
CA LYS A 12 16.75 -5.43 -15.16
C LYS A 12 17.21 -4.05 -15.59
N ASN A 13 16.37 -3.04 -15.39
CA ASN A 13 16.64 -1.64 -15.63
C ASN A 13 16.31 -0.84 -14.35
N PRO A 14 16.99 0.24 -14.02
CA PRO A 14 16.67 1.04 -12.84
C PRO A 14 15.23 1.56 -12.74
N ALA A 15 14.52 1.63 -13.87
CA ALA A 15 13.13 2.13 -13.92
C ALA A 15 12.09 1.00 -14.06
N TYR A 16 12.50 -0.18 -14.52
CA TYR A 16 11.60 -1.32 -14.74
C TYR A 16 12.36 -2.64 -14.72
N VAL A 17 11.61 -3.72 -14.54
CA VAL A 17 12.08 -5.08 -14.78
C VAL A 17 11.10 -5.83 -15.67
N VAL A 18 11.58 -6.86 -16.38
CA VAL A 18 10.72 -7.84 -17.04
C VAL A 18 10.79 -9.13 -16.23
N ILE A 19 9.64 -9.53 -15.67
CA ILE A 19 9.48 -10.80 -14.95
C ILE A 19 8.81 -11.80 -15.88
N GLU A 20 9.46 -12.92 -16.09
CA GLU A 20 8.87 -14.08 -16.78
C GLU A 20 8.18 -14.98 -15.77
N ASN A 21 6.93 -15.31 -16.06
CA ASN A 21 6.14 -16.30 -15.32
C ASN A 21 5.38 -17.17 -16.31
N ASN A 22 5.67 -18.46 -16.35
CA ASN A 22 5.03 -19.47 -17.21
C ASN A 22 4.95 -19.05 -18.70
N GLY A 23 6.05 -18.55 -19.26
CA GLY A 23 6.15 -18.14 -20.66
C GLY A 23 5.59 -16.77 -20.98
N ILE A 24 5.13 -16.00 -19.99
CA ILE A 24 4.63 -14.63 -20.16
C ILE A 24 5.60 -13.65 -19.51
N GLY A 25 6.09 -12.67 -20.29
CA GLY A 25 6.90 -11.56 -19.81
C GLY A 25 6.05 -10.39 -19.36
N TYR A 26 6.19 -9.98 -18.11
CA TYR A 26 5.51 -8.82 -17.53
C TYR A 26 6.50 -7.67 -17.35
N LEU A 27 6.25 -6.54 -18.03
CA LEU A 27 6.98 -5.31 -17.77
C LEU A 27 6.43 -4.64 -16.51
N VAL A 28 7.28 -4.47 -15.51
CA VAL A 28 6.92 -3.95 -14.19
C VAL A 28 7.75 -2.73 -13.88
N ASN A 29 7.12 -1.57 -13.72
CA ASN A 29 7.79 -0.35 -13.33
C ASN A 29 8.15 -0.41 -11.84
N ILE A 30 9.36 -0.03 -11.48
CA ILE A 30 9.89 -0.15 -10.12
C ILE A 30 10.56 1.15 -9.67
N SER A 31 10.68 1.32 -8.36
CA SER A 31 11.50 2.37 -7.76
C SER A 31 12.98 2.00 -7.75
N LEU A 32 13.87 2.98 -7.55
CA LEU A 32 15.30 2.71 -7.33
C LEU A 32 15.54 1.89 -6.05
N GLN A 33 14.68 2.01 -5.04
CA GLN A 33 14.74 1.18 -3.82
C GLN A 33 14.50 -0.29 -4.18
N THR A 34 13.41 -0.58 -4.88
CA THR A 34 13.12 -1.94 -5.38
C THR A 34 14.24 -2.44 -6.29
N PHE A 35 14.76 -1.61 -7.22
CA PHE A 35 15.88 -2.00 -8.08
C PHE A 35 17.11 -2.43 -7.29
N SER A 36 17.44 -1.70 -6.22
CA SER A 36 18.60 -2.05 -5.37
C SER A 36 18.47 -3.43 -4.73
N PHE A 37 17.23 -3.85 -4.37
CA PHE A 37 16.97 -5.21 -3.88
C PHE A 37 17.13 -6.28 -4.95
N LEU A 38 16.85 -5.94 -6.22
CA LEU A 38 16.82 -6.90 -7.32
C LEU A 38 18.14 -7.04 -8.05
N LYS A 39 19.13 -6.19 -7.75
CA LYS A 39 20.36 -6.05 -8.55
C LYS A 39 21.06 -7.36 -8.81
N GLU A 40 21.23 -8.18 -7.78
CA GLU A 40 21.94 -9.47 -7.84
C GLU A 40 21.00 -10.68 -7.91
N ALA A 41 19.67 -10.47 -7.96
CA ALA A 41 18.70 -11.55 -7.97
C ALA A 41 18.42 -12.04 -9.40
N ASP A 42 18.29 -13.35 -9.59
CA ASP A 42 17.82 -13.97 -10.84
C ASP A 42 16.31 -14.21 -10.85
N GLU A 43 15.72 -14.35 -9.67
CA GLU A 43 14.28 -14.51 -9.46
C GLU A 43 13.80 -13.52 -8.41
N ALA A 44 12.56 -13.07 -8.54
CA ALA A 44 11.97 -12.19 -7.57
C ALA A 44 10.48 -12.43 -7.38
N LYS A 45 9.99 -12.04 -6.20
CA LYS A 45 8.56 -11.77 -5.95
C LYS A 45 8.39 -10.27 -5.74
N LEU A 46 7.62 -9.63 -6.62
CA LEU A 46 7.25 -8.22 -6.48
C LEU A 46 5.77 -8.11 -6.12
N PHE A 47 5.49 -7.31 -5.09
CA PHE A 47 4.12 -6.91 -4.75
C PHE A 47 3.66 -5.85 -5.75
N THR A 48 2.48 -6.01 -6.34
CA THR A 48 2.09 -5.21 -7.48
C THR A 48 0.95 -4.24 -7.19
N HIS A 49 0.93 -3.17 -7.97
CA HIS A 49 -0.18 -2.25 -8.13
C HIS A 49 -0.46 -2.07 -9.61
N LEU A 50 -1.70 -2.36 -10.01
CA LEU A 50 -2.17 -2.19 -11.38
C LEU A 50 -2.86 -0.85 -11.52
N ALA A 51 -2.46 -0.05 -12.51
CA ALA A 51 -3.05 1.25 -12.78
C ALA A 51 -3.38 1.39 -14.27
N PHE A 52 -4.35 2.24 -14.61
CA PHE A 52 -4.59 2.64 -15.98
C PHE A 52 -3.62 3.76 -16.36
N LYS A 53 -3.01 3.65 -17.55
CA LYS A 53 -2.37 4.78 -18.20
C LYS A 53 -3.47 5.61 -18.86
N ILE A 54 -3.55 6.88 -18.45
CA ILE A 54 -4.54 7.81 -18.99
C ILE A 54 -3.77 8.85 -19.82
N GLU A 55 -4.16 9.04 -21.08
CA GLU A 55 -3.68 10.11 -21.94
C GLU A 55 -4.85 11.03 -22.27
N ALA A 56 -4.67 12.32 -22.00
CA ALA A 56 -5.73 13.33 -22.01
C ALA A 56 -6.89 12.99 -21.04
N THR A 57 -7.82 12.16 -21.40
CA THR A 57 -8.92 11.67 -20.53
C THR A 57 -9.26 10.21 -20.83
N THR A 58 -8.53 9.60 -21.78
CA THR A 58 -8.83 8.26 -22.27
C THR A 58 -7.85 7.24 -21.67
N PRO A 59 -8.33 6.11 -21.12
CA PRO A 59 -7.48 4.99 -20.74
C PRO A 59 -6.86 4.37 -21.99
N VAL A 60 -5.52 4.36 -22.07
CA VAL A 60 -4.77 3.84 -23.24
C VAL A 60 -4.06 2.53 -22.96
N GLY A 61 -4.06 2.05 -21.71
CA GLY A 61 -3.43 0.80 -21.35
C GLY A 61 -3.37 0.55 -19.86
N LEU A 62 -2.84 -0.61 -19.51
CA LEU A 62 -2.56 -1.01 -18.14
C LEU A 62 -1.06 -0.87 -17.86
N VAL A 63 -0.73 -0.37 -16.68
CA VAL A 63 0.63 -0.25 -16.19
C VAL A 63 0.74 -1.02 -14.88
N VAL A 64 1.77 -1.87 -14.79
CA VAL A 64 2.09 -2.60 -13.56
C VAL A 64 3.23 -1.88 -12.85
N TYR A 65 3.02 -1.56 -11.59
CA TYR A 65 4.04 -1.09 -10.67
C TYR A 65 4.38 -2.23 -9.71
N GLY A 66 5.67 -2.43 -9.42
CA GLY A 66 6.16 -3.49 -8.55
C GLY A 66 7.06 -2.98 -7.45
N PHE A 67 6.98 -3.63 -6.30
CA PHE A 67 7.65 -3.24 -5.06
C PHE A 67 8.25 -4.46 -4.39
N ALA A 68 9.46 -4.32 -3.86
CA ALA A 68 10.13 -5.40 -3.15
C ALA A 68 9.43 -5.76 -1.83
N THR A 69 8.77 -4.78 -1.20
CA THR A 69 8.10 -4.95 0.09
C THR A 69 6.63 -4.54 0.04
N VAL A 70 5.83 -5.13 0.92
CA VAL A 70 4.42 -4.73 1.13
C VAL A 70 4.33 -3.28 1.61
N THR A 71 5.24 -2.87 2.48
CA THR A 71 5.32 -1.50 3.02
C THR A 71 5.50 -0.47 1.91
N GLU A 72 6.43 -0.70 0.98
CA GLU A 72 6.67 0.19 -0.14
C GLU A 72 5.43 0.32 -1.03
N ARG A 73 4.76 -0.81 -1.35
CA ARG A 73 3.51 -0.82 -2.11
C ARG A 73 2.37 -0.07 -1.41
N GLN A 74 2.22 -0.25 -0.11
CA GLN A 74 1.19 0.43 0.67
C GLN A 74 1.43 1.93 0.71
N LEU A 75 2.67 2.35 0.94
CA LEU A 75 3.03 3.77 0.89
C LEU A 75 2.78 4.36 -0.50
N PHE A 76 3.12 3.64 -1.58
CA PHE A 76 2.77 4.05 -2.93
C PHE A 76 1.26 4.29 -3.08
N ARG A 77 0.42 3.35 -2.62
CA ARG A 77 -1.05 3.46 -2.68
C ARG A 77 -1.57 4.67 -1.88
N LEU A 78 -0.99 4.93 -0.71
CA LEU A 78 -1.32 6.11 0.10
C LEU A 78 -0.95 7.40 -0.62
N LEU A 79 0.25 7.50 -1.18
CA LEU A 79 0.70 8.66 -1.93
C LEU A 79 -0.21 8.95 -3.13
N VAL A 80 -0.55 7.93 -3.92
CA VAL A 80 -1.45 8.08 -5.08
C VAL A 80 -2.88 8.46 -4.67
N SER A 81 -3.31 8.17 -3.46
CA SER A 81 -4.63 8.60 -2.96
C SER A 81 -4.72 10.11 -2.69
N VAL A 82 -3.58 10.81 -2.66
CA VAL A 82 -3.53 12.26 -2.45
C VAL A 82 -3.78 12.98 -3.78
N SER A 83 -4.74 13.87 -3.81
CA SER A 83 -5.04 14.67 -5.01
C SER A 83 -3.82 15.49 -5.46
N GLY A 84 -3.43 15.33 -6.71
CA GLY A 84 -2.24 15.97 -7.29
C GLY A 84 -0.97 15.11 -7.22
N VAL A 85 -1.05 13.89 -6.67
CA VAL A 85 0.05 12.91 -6.70
C VAL A 85 -0.33 11.77 -7.65
N GLY A 86 0.28 11.76 -8.82
CA GLY A 86 0.09 10.66 -9.78
C GLY A 86 1.04 9.48 -9.53
N ASN A 87 0.79 8.35 -10.21
CA ASN A 87 1.62 7.15 -10.08
C ASN A 87 3.11 7.41 -10.32
N SER A 88 3.45 8.18 -11.36
CA SER A 88 4.84 8.52 -11.67
C SER A 88 5.49 9.37 -10.57
N THR A 89 4.74 10.32 -9.99
CA THR A 89 5.20 11.16 -8.89
C THR A 89 5.44 10.33 -7.63
N ALA A 90 4.51 9.44 -7.28
CA ALA A 90 4.66 8.53 -6.15
C ALA A 90 5.87 7.59 -6.31
N LEU A 91 6.08 7.04 -7.52
CA LEU A 91 7.24 6.20 -7.81
C LEU A 91 8.56 6.99 -7.71
N LEU A 92 8.56 8.24 -8.17
CA LEU A 92 9.72 9.12 -8.04
C LEU A 92 10.04 9.44 -6.57
N MET A 93 9.03 9.67 -5.74
CA MET A 93 9.21 9.85 -4.28
C MET A 93 9.87 8.63 -3.65
N LEU A 94 9.38 7.43 -3.96
CA LEU A 94 9.94 6.15 -3.46
C LEU A 94 11.33 5.83 -4.05
N SER A 95 11.69 6.45 -5.16
CA SER A 95 13.04 6.35 -5.72
C SER A 95 14.03 7.32 -5.07
N ALA A 96 13.55 8.51 -4.67
CA ALA A 96 14.38 9.56 -4.08
C ALA A 96 14.58 9.41 -2.57
N LEU A 97 13.59 8.84 -1.86
CA LEU A 97 13.57 8.70 -0.41
C LEU A 97 13.17 7.27 -0.02
N SER A 98 13.75 6.76 1.06
CA SER A 98 13.30 5.47 1.62
C SER A 98 11.88 5.58 2.15
N PRO A 99 11.10 4.47 2.17
CA PRO A 99 9.76 4.45 2.76
C PRO A 99 9.72 5.02 4.17
N ASP A 100 10.67 4.64 5.03
CA ASP A 100 10.76 5.11 6.43
C ASP A 100 10.98 6.62 6.49
N ARG A 101 11.81 7.17 5.57
CA ARG A 101 12.06 8.62 5.53
C ARG A 101 10.83 9.41 5.09
N ILE A 102 10.06 8.89 4.13
CA ILE A 102 8.79 9.50 3.70
C ILE A 102 7.78 9.46 4.85
N ILE A 103 7.62 8.31 5.50
CA ILE A 103 6.72 8.12 6.65
C ILE A 103 7.08 9.11 7.77
N SER A 104 8.34 9.16 8.17
CA SER A 104 8.82 10.09 9.20
C SER A 104 8.58 11.54 8.81
N ALA A 105 8.86 11.94 7.56
CA ALA A 105 8.63 13.29 7.08
C ALA A 105 7.15 13.69 7.13
N ILE A 106 6.23 12.77 6.81
CA ILE A 106 4.79 13.01 6.91
C ILE A 106 4.36 13.14 8.38
N GLN A 107 4.79 12.21 9.25
CA GLN A 107 4.43 12.23 10.67
C GLN A 107 4.90 13.50 11.38
N ASN A 108 6.11 13.96 11.07
CA ASN A 108 6.72 15.13 11.68
C ASN A 108 6.38 16.46 10.97
N GLY A 109 5.64 16.42 9.86
CA GLY A 109 5.30 17.63 9.11
C GLY A 109 6.49 18.27 8.38
N GLU A 110 7.51 17.50 8.00
CA GLU A 110 8.75 17.97 7.40
C GLU A 110 8.57 18.32 5.91
N LEU A 111 7.95 19.48 5.63
CA LEU A 111 7.69 19.96 4.26
C LEU A 111 8.92 19.98 3.37
N ALA A 112 10.04 20.46 3.89
CA ALA A 112 11.28 20.62 3.12
C ALA A 112 11.81 19.28 2.57
N VAL A 113 11.62 18.18 3.32
CA VAL A 113 12.03 16.84 2.89
C VAL A 113 11.19 16.37 1.70
N LEU A 114 9.88 16.55 1.77
CA LEU A 114 9.01 16.17 0.65
C LEU A 114 9.23 17.04 -0.58
N GLN A 115 9.52 18.33 -0.39
CA GLN A 115 9.82 19.28 -1.48
C GLN A 115 11.18 19.03 -2.13
N SER A 116 12.10 18.32 -1.48
CA SER A 116 13.38 17.95 -2.09
C SER A 116 13.22 17.02 -3.29
N VAL A 117 12.07 16.34 -3.39
CA VAL A 117 11.75 15.47 -4.51
C VAL A 117 11.29 16.30 -5.70
N LYS A 118 11.96 16.14 -6.85
CA LYS A 118 11.61 16.83 -8.08
C LYS A 118 10.14 16.62 -8.45
N GLY A 119 9.42 17.71 -8.70
CA GLY A 119 8.00 17.68 -9.05
C GLY A 119 7.04 17.80 -7.86
N ILE A 120 7.54 17.82 -6.63
CA ILE A 120 6.75 18.10 -5.43
C ILE A 120 6.88 19.57 -5.05
N GLY A 121 5.85 20.34 -5.37
CA GLY A 121 5.76 21.75 -4.95
C GLY A 121 5.22 21.91 -3.52
N SER A 122 5.28 23.11 -2.97
CA SER A 122 4.81 23.43 -1.61
C SER A 122 3.36 22.98 -1.36
N LYS A 123 2.45 23.26 -2.30
CA LYS A 123 1.03 22.88 -2.17
C LYS A 123 0.84 21.37 -2.13
N THR A 124 1.58 20.61 -2.96
CA THR A 124 1.51 19.14 -2.99
C THR A 124 2.09 18.54 -1.72
N ALA A 125 3.24 19.04 -1.23
CA ALA A 125 3.84 18.58 0.01
C ALA A 125 2.93 18.83 1.22
N GLN A 126 2.31 20.01 1.32
CA GLN A 126 1.33 20.32 2.37
C GLN A 126 0.14 19.36 2.34
N ARG A 127 -0.41 19.12 1.13
CA ARG A 127 -1.54 18.20 0.97
C ARG A 127 -1.18 16.76 1.35
N ILE A 128 0.01 16.28 0.98
CA ILE A 128 0.51 14.95 1.39
C ILE A 128 0.50 14.84 2.91
N ILE A 129 1.01 15.84 3.62
CA ILE A 129 1.04 15.84 5.09
C ILE A 129 -0.39 15.82 5.65
N ILE A 130 -1.24 16.75 5.23
CA ILE A 130 -2.61 16.89 5.75
C ILE A 130 -3.42 15.60 5.52
N ASP A 131 -3.36 15.03 4.30
CA ASP A 131 -4.17 13.88 3.92
C ASP A 131 -3.66 12.56 4.51
N LEU A 132 -2.34 12.46 4.82
CA LEU A 132 -1.73 11.20 5.23
C LEU A 132 -1.24 11.18 6.68
N GLN A 133 -0.98 12.30 7.33
CA GLN A 133 -0.46 12.34 8.70
C GLN A 133 -1.37 11.58 9.69
N ASP A 134 -2.67 11.80 9.60
CA ASP A 134 -3.67 11.10 10.41
C ASP A 134 -3.79 9.61 10.08
N LYS A 135 -3.63 9.24 8.82
CA LYS A 135 -3.70 7.84 8.36
C LYS A 135 -2.47 7.06 8.80
N ILE A 136 -1.30 7.66 8.66
CA ILE A 136 -0.02 7.07 9.04
C ILE A 136 0.17 7.06 10.57
N GLY A 137 -0.39 8.05 11.30
CA GLY A 137 -0.26 8.15 12.76
C GLY A 137 -1.26 7.31 13.56
N LYS A 138 -2.46 7.09 13.04
CA LYS A 138 -3.52 6.28 13.71
C LYS A 138 -3.38 4.78 13.46
N GLU A 139 -2.89 4.41 12.30
CA GLU A 139 -2.41 3.05 12.09
C GLU A 139 -1.02 3.00 12.71
N LYS A 140 -0.83 2.20 13.76
CA LYS A 140 0.50 1.85 14.23
C LYS A 140 1.23 1.21 13.05
N VAL A 141 1.89 2.07 12.25
CA VAL A 141 2.68 1.74 11.07
C VAL A 141 3.75 0.68 11.38
N SER A 142 3.96 0.41 12.66
CA SER A 142 4.99 -0.48 13.17
C SER A 142 4.66 -1.98 13.14
N THR A 143 3.41 -2.42 12.92
CA THR A 143 3.12 -3.86 12.99
C THR A 143 2.21 -4.38 11.86
N GLU A 144 1.23 -3.63 11.41
CA GLU A 144 0.37 -4.05 10.28
C GLU A 144 1.05 -3.87 8.92
N PHE A 145 1.95 -2.86 8.79
CA PHE A 145 2.74 -2.65 7.58
C PHE A 145 3.81 -3.73 7.37
N LEU A 146 4.31 -4.36 8.42
CA LEU A 146 5.37 -5.37 8.33
C LEU A 146 4.86 -6.79 8.07
N GLY A 147 3.54 -6.99 7.91
CA GLY A 147 2.98 -8.33 7.72
C GLY A 147 3.19 -9.26 8.93
N ILE A 148 3.65 -8.71 10.06
CA ILE A 148 3.74 -9.37 11.34
C ILE A 148 2.62 -8.78 12.20
N ALA A 149 1.38 -8.96 11.72
CA ALA A 149 0.24 -8.61 12.52
C ALA A 149 0.08 -9.69 13.61
N HIS A 150 0.24 -9.28 14.85
CA HIS A 150 -0.69 -9.78 15.85
C HIS A 150 -2.07 -9.20 15.49
N ASN A 151 -2.67 -9.68 14.40
CA ASN A 151 -4.07 -9.43 14.14
C ASN A 151 -4.83 -10.01 15.31
N THR A 152 -5.39 -9.15 16.13
CA THR A 152 -6.33 -9.64 17.14
C THR A 152 -7.52 -10.24 16.39
N ARG A 153 -8.15 -11.28 16.95
CA ARG A 153 -9.39 -11.87 16.40
C ARG A 153 -10.42 -10.79 16.02
N LYS A 154 -10.45 -9.69 16.76
CA LYS A 154 -11.30 -8.53 16.50
C LYS A 154 -10.92 -7.81 15.19
N ASP A 155 -9.64 -7.60 14.94
CA ASP A 155 -9.18 -6.85 13.76
C ASP A 155 -9.43 -7.65 12.48
N GLU A 156 -9.20 -8.96 12.51
CA GLU A 156 -9.53 -9.86 11.39
C GLU A 156 -11.05 -9.85 11.09
N ALA A 157 -11.87 -9.94 12.14
CA ALA A 157 -13.32 -9.86 11.98
C ALA A 157 -13.78 -8.48 11.46
N LEU A 158 -13.15 -7.38 11.91
CA LEU A 158 -13.45 -6.03 11.44
C LEU A 158 -13.10 -5.85 9.96
N ILE A 159 -11.94 -6.35 9.53
CA ILE A 159 -11.52 -6.35 8.12
C ILE A 159 -12.54 -7.11 7.27
N ALA A 160 -12.95 -8.30 7.70
CA ALA A 160 -13.93 -9.09 6.99
C ALA A 160 -15.28 -8.37 6.85
N LEU A 161 -15.82 -7.80 7.92
CA LEU A 161 -17.09 -7.06 7.91
C LEU A 161 -17.04 -5.82 7.01
N THR A 162 -15.93 -5.08 7.05
CA THR A 162 -15.75 -3.90 6.17
C THR A 162 -15.61 -4.30 4.70
N THR A 163 -14.95 -5.43 4.42
CA THR A 163 -14.86 -6.00 3.06
C THR A 163 -16.23 -6.44 2.53
N LEU A 164 -17.12 -6.91 3.42
CA LEU A 164 -18.51 -7.24 3.10
C LEU A 164 -19.41 -6.00 2.92
N GLY A 165 -18.86 -4.79 3.10
CA GLY A 165 -19.57 -3.52 2.88
C GLY A 165 -20.22 -2.90 4.10
N PHE A 166 -20.02 -3.45 5.29
CA PHE A 166 -20.56 -2.87 6.53
C PHE A 166 -19.75 -1.65 6.98
N ASN A 167 -20.44 -0.69 7.62
CA ASN A 167 -19.80 0.51 8.13
C ASN A 167 -18.81 0.16 9.26
N LYS A 168 -17.56 0.65 9.16
CA LYS A 168 -16.47 0.37 10.10
C LYS A 168 -16.85 0.66 11.56
N ALA A 169 -17.45 1.84 11.83
CA ALA A 169 -17.80 2.25 13.19
C ALA A 169 -18.89 1.37 13.82
N ASN A 170 -19.88 0.95 13.01
CA ASN A 170 -20.94 0.06 13.47
C ASN A 170 -20.40 -1.36 13.72
N SER A 171 -19.58 -1.87 12.80
CA SER A 171 -18.91 -3.17 12.92
C SER A 171 -18.03 -3.22 14.17
N GLU A 172 -17.25 -2.19 14.42
CA GLU A 172 -16.40 -2.11 15.60
C GLU A 172 -17.21 -2.11 16.92
N LYS A 173 -18.31 -1.37 16.97
CA LYS A 173 -19.22 -1.39 18.14
C LYS A 173 -19.84 -2.78 18.34
N ALA A 174 -20.26 -3.45 17.28
CA ALA A 174 -20.81 -4.78 17.33
C ALA A 174 -19.79 -5.80 17.86
N LEU A 175 -18.58 -5.80 17.31
CA LEU A 175 -17.49 -6.68 17.74
C LEU A 175 -17.09 -6.45 19.20
N ASN A 176 -17.01 -5.20 19.66
CA ASN A 176 -16.73 -4.89 21.06
C ASN A 176 -17.80 -5.46 22.01
N ARG A 177 -19.09 -5.35 21.66
CA ARG A 177 -20.19 -5.93 22.45
C ARG A 177 -20.13 -7.46 22.51
N LEU A 178 -19.77 -8.10 21.40
CA LEU A 178 -19.65 -9.55 21.32
C LEU A 178 -18.48 -10.07 22.17
N LEU A 179 -17.33 -9.42 22.10
CA LEU A 179 -16.15 -9.76 22.90
C LEU A 179 -16.34 -9.51 24.40
N GLN A 180 -17.16 -8.51 24.79
CA GLN A 180 -17.55 -8.31 26.18
C GLN A 180 -18.43 -9.45 26.71
N LYS A 181 -19.28 -10.04 25.86
CA LYS A 181 -20.15 -11.18 26.22
C LYS A 181 -19.38 -12.49 26.23
N ASN A 182 -18.51 -12.70 25.28
CA ASN A 182 -17.68 -13.90 25.18
C ASN A 182 -16.32 -13.58 24.55
N PRO A 183 -15.25 -13.41 25.38
CA PRO A 183 -13.91 -13.12 24.91
C PRO A 183 -13.26 -14.23 24.07
N GLU A 184 -13.80 -15.46 24.14
CA GLU A 184 -13.22 -16.63 23.48
C GLU A 184 -13.78 -16.90 22.07
N PHE A 185 -14.65 -16.04 21.54
CA PHE A 185 -15.15 -16.22 20.18
C PHE A 185 -14.01 -16.28 19.16
N SER A 186 -14.09 -17.26 18.26
CA SER A 186 -13.23 -17.31 17.09
C SER A 186 -13.56 -16.18 16.10
N VAL A 187 -12.68 -15.93 15.13
CA VAL A 187 -12.92 -14.91 14.09
C VAL A 187 -14.23 -15.19 13.34
N GLU A 188 -14.46 -16.45 12.96
CA GLU A 188 -15.68 -16.87 12.25
C GLU A 188 -16.93 -16.67 13.11
N GLN A 189 -16.85 -16.96 14.41
CA GLN A 189 -17.95 -16.74 15.34
C GLN A 189 -18.26 -15.27 15.50
N LEU A 190 -17.21 -14.42 15.64
CA LEU A 190 -17.35 -12.97 15.70
C LEU A 190 -18.03 -12.41 14.46
N ILE A 191 -17.60 -12.84 13.26
CA ILE A 191 -18.22 -12.42 12.01
C ILE A 191 -19.67 -12.85 11.95
N LYS A 192 -19.96 -14.14 12.23
CA LYS A 192 -21.31 -14.71 12.16
C LYS A 192 -22.28 -14.02 13.12
N GLU A 193 -21.87 -13.78 14.36
CA GLU A 193 -22.72 -13.10 15.34
C GLU A 193 -22.84 -11.59 15.05
N ALA A 194 -21.78 -10.94 14.52
CA ALA A 194 -21.86 -9.55 14.10
C ALA A 194 -22.85 -9.34 12.95
N LEU A 195 -22.88 -10.25 11.96
CA LEU A 195 -23.82 -10.20 10.83
C LEU A 195 -25.31 -10.34 11.26
N ARG A 196 -25.59 -10.85 12.47
CA ARG A 196 -26.95 -10.96 13.00
C ARG A 196 -27.45 -9.68 13.67
N ILE A 197 -26.53 -8.79 14.04
CA ILE A 197 -26.85 -7.60 14.82
C ILE A 197 -26.52 -6.28 14.09
N LEU A 198 -25.88 -6.37 12.90
CA LEU A 198 -25.62 -5.25 11.99
C LEU A 198 -26.72 -5.07 10.96
#